data_706484a43f0f89489832f0f66e84cb05
#
_entry.id   706484a43f0f89489832f0f66e84cb05
#
_cell.length_a   1.000
_cell.length_b   1.000
_cell.length_c   1.000
_cell.angle_alpha   90.00
_cell.angle_beta   90.00
_cell.angle_gamma   90.00
#
_symmetry.space_group_name_H-M   'P 1'
#
loop_
_entity.id
_entity.type
_entity.pdbx_description
1 polymer ?
#
loop_
_entity_poly.entity_id
_entity_poly.type
_entity_poly.pdbx_seq_one_letter_code
_entity_poly.pdbx_strand_id
1 'polypeptide(L)'
;MPKDLSTQQPSPPPVYVRVQVGTMRSDERRFIGTFRIGRDSECELSVTERSVSKVHAEVRCEEGQWWVVDLQSRNGTYLDGERIERASLPSSCKVELGQGGPMLWISVGGPVQVPDRPSDKTFVQEAPESVTQLVKKLEETQDTGEGGAQTRLYGQAMQRITKRRSRWYQVVIGIVGLLLVGTAAVAYYQYQKIEALRATAGDIFYAMKRVELQVAQLEELVASSAQAKEMQDILSKRQEIKSLESKYDRFVKELGLYDANMSEQDRAVFHVARLFGECEATMPKEFIAEVNKYIKRWKSTDRLTNSVRRAHQHGYTGTIASTMFNRNLPPHFFYLALQESGFDAKAIGPMTRMGYAKGMWQFVPPTAKDFGLKPGPLQHLAEYDPDDERFNFSKATDAAARYIKRIYLTDAQASGLLVIASYNWGEGNVTRMIKQMPQNPQDRNLWQLLKRFKIPQETYDYVFLIVAAAVIGENPQLFGFNFSPPFP
;
A
#
# COMPACT_ATOMS: atom_id res chain seq x y z
N MET A 1 4.43 61.74 -43.36
CA MET A 1 5.23 60.58 -42.99
C MET A 1 6.03 60.91 -41.76
N PRO A 2 5.84 60.19 -40.66
CA PRO A 2 6.93 59.92 -39.72
C PRO A 2 7.14 58.44 -39.64
N LYS A 3 8.44 58.04 -39.58
CA LYS A 3 8.94 56.70 -39.46
C LYS A 3 8.69 56.19 -38.04
N ASP A 4 8.03 55.03 -37.93
CA ASP A 4 7.98 54.23 -36.73
C ASP A 4 9.38 53.73 -36.39
N LEU A 5 9.93 54.25 -35.33
CA LEU A 5 11.08 53.67 -34.61
C LEU A 5 10.56 52.67 -33.62
N SER A 6 10.39 51.40 -34.05
CA SER A 6 10.21 50.28 -33.13
C SER A 6 11.49 50.07 -32.32
N THR A 7 11.49 50.53 -31.09
CA THR A 7 12.52 50.22 -30.11
C THR A 7 12.48 48.72 -29.81
N GLN A 8 13.34 47.97 -30.47
CA GLN A 8 13.62 46.59 -30.08
C GLN A 8 14.26 46.62 -28.68
N GLN A 9 13.52 46.18 -27.66
CA GLN A 9 14.10 45.89 -26.37
C GLN A 9 15.16 44.79 -26.56
N PRO A 10 16.36 44.92 -26.00
CA PRO A 10 17.40 43.90 -26.07
C PRO A 10 16.87 42.59 -25.44
N SER A 11 16.99 41.50 -26.16
CA SER A 11 16.62 40.18 -25.65
C SER A 11 17.37 39.88 -24.34
N PRO A 12 16.72 39.33 -23.33
CA PRO A 12 17.36 39.06 -22.04
C PRO A 12 18.53 38.07 -22.20
N PRO A 13 19.57 38.17 -21.37
CA PRO A 13 20.69 37.26 -21.43
C PRO A 13 20.21 35.83 -21.16
N PRO A 14 20.73 34.81 -21.88
CA PRO A 14 20.28 33.43 -21.70
C PRO A 14 20.63 32.89 -20.31
N VAL A 15 19.78 32.01 -19.80
CA VAL A 15 20.00 31.27 -18.54
C VAL A 15 20.46 29.86 -18.85
N TYR A 16 21.54 29.44 -18.23
CA TYR A 16 22.07 28.10 -18.33
C TYR A 16 21.81 27.35 -17.03
N VAL A 17 21.31 26.13 -17.12
CA VAL A 17 20.91 25.32 -15.96
C VAL A 17 21.51 23.93 -16.07
N ARG A 18 22.11 23.46 -14.99
CA ARG A 18 22.56 22.09 -14.82
C ARG A 18 21.93 21.49 -13.57
N VAL A 19 21.27 20.35 -13.71
CA VAL A 19 20.60 19.65 -12.61
C VAL A 19 21.55 18.64 -11.99
N GLN A 20 21.58 18.60 -10.65
CA GLN A 20 22.30 17.59 -9.89
C GLN A 20 21.34 16.87 -8.94
N VAL A 21 21.31 15.53 -9.04
CA VAL A 21 20.53 14.64 -8.17
C VAL A 21 21.50 13.66 -7.51
N GLY A 22 21.78 13.84 -6.23
CA GLY A 22 22.81 13.08 -5.52
C GLY A 22 24.18 13.28 -6.17
N THR A 23 24.77 12.20 -6.71
CA THR A 23 26.06 12.24 -7.42
C THR A 23 25.94 12.41 -8.93
N MET A 24 24.74 12.28 -9.50
CA MET A 24 24.48 12.39 -10.93
C MET A 24 24.26 13.85 -11.32
N ARG A 25 24.85 14.27 -12.44
CA ARG A 25 24.67 15.58 -13.04
C ARG A 25 24.10 15.42 -14.44
N SER A 26 23.14 16.32 -14.81
CA SER A 26 22.61 16.38 -16.17
C SER A 26 23.52 17.16 -17.10
N ASP A 27 23.27 17.03 -18.40
CA ASP A 27 23.80 17.97 -19.39
C ASP A 27 23.24 19.37 -19.12
N GLU A 28 23.99 20.40 -19.56
CA GLU A 28 23.60 21.80 -19.45
C GLU A 28 22.47 22.12 -20.43
N ARG A 29 21.44 22.79 -19.92
CA ARG A 29 20.32 23.29 -20.72
C ARG A 29 20.34 24.81 -20.76
N ARG A 30 20.07 25.39 -21.95
CA ARG A 30 20.01 26.82 -22.18
C ARG A 30 18.58 27.27 -22.40
N PHE A 31 18.16 28.33 -21.67
CA PHE A 31 16.85 28.94 -21.78
C PHE A 31 16.98 30.42 -22.15
N ILE A 32 16.12 30.90 -23.03
CA ILE A 32 16.07 32.29 -23.47
C ILE A 32 14.75 33.02 -23.11
N GLY A 33 13.78 32.25 -22.57
CA GLY A 33 12.48 32.73 -22.10
C GLY A 33 12.11 32.09 -20.75
N THR A 34 10.95 32.44 -20.23
CA THR A 34 10.38 31.84 -19.01
C THR A 34 10.28 30.34 -19.14
N PHE A 35 10.65 29.63 -18.09
CA PHE A 35 10.53 28.16 -18.01
C PHE A 35 10.11 27.70 -16.63
N ARG A 36 9.31 26.64 -16.57
CA ARG A 36 8.84 26.00 -15.33
C ARG A 36 9.71 24.80 -15.01
N ILE A 37 9.87 24.60 -13.71
CA ILE A 37 10.66 23.51 -13.12
C ILE A 37 9.70 22.65 -12.31
N GLY A 38 9.69 21.34 -12.53
CA GLY A 38 8.80 20.46 -11.81
C GLY A 38 9.02 19.00 -12.17
N ARG A 39 8.25 18.12 -11.54
CA ARG A 39 8.30 16.69 -11.82
C ARG A 39 7.47 16.28 -13.03
N ASP A 40 6.54 17.15 -13.46
CA ASP A 40 5.70 16.89 -14.62
C ASP A 40 6.53 16.99 -15.91
N SER A 41 6.22 16.11 -16.88
CA SER A 41 6.84 16.12 -18.19
C SER A 41 6.47 17.34 -19.04
N GLU A 42 5.41 18.07 -18.65
CA GLU A 42 5.01 19.32 -19.29
C GLU A 42 5.85 20.53 -18.85
N CYS A 43 6.70 20.40 -17.82
CA CYS A 43 7.65 21.42 -17.43
C CYS A 43 8.84 21.45 -18.39
N GLU A 44 9.23 22.66 -18.82
CA GLU A 44 10.40 22.85 -19.70
C GLU A 44 11.68 22.29 -19.09
N LEU A 45 11.78 22.27 -17.74
CA LEU A 45 12.81 21.57 -16.99
C LEU A 45 12.17 20.52 -16.07
N SER A 46 12.03 19.31 -16.58
CA SER A 46 11.50 18.18 -15.79
C SER A 46 12.56 17.55 -14.92
N VAL A 47 12.26 17.37 -13.60
CA VAL A 47 13.14 16.77 -12.59
C VAL A 47 12.35 15.67 -11.87
N THR A 48 12.57 14.41 -12.21
CA THR A 48 11.76 13.24 -11.82
C THR A 48 12.06 12.74 -10.41
N GLU A 49 12.09 13.62 -9.42
CA GLU A 49 12.31 13.27 -8.02
C GLU A 49 11.06 13.44 -7.17
N ARG A 50 10.84 12.54 -6.19
CA ARG A 50 9.66 12.55 -5.33
C ARG A 50 9.54 13.80 -4.46
N SER A 51 10.66 14.42 -4.14
CA SER A 51 10.73 15.67 -3.37
C SER A 51 10.25 16.89 -4.17
N VAL A 52 10.20 16.79 -5.52
CA VAL A 52 9.81 17.88 -6.43
C VAL A 52 8.31 17.82 -6.70
N SER A 53 7.61 18.97 -6.60
CA SER A 53 6.19 19.10 -6.94
C SER A 53 5.96 18.94 -8.46
N LYS A 54 4.73 18.65 -8.90
CA LYS A 54 4.39 18.54 -10.33
C LYS A 54 4.86 19.78 -11.10
N VAL A 55 4.47 20.95 -10.63
CA VAL A 55 5.05 22.24 -10.99
C VAL A 55 5.60 22.81 -9.69
N HIS A 56 6.90 23.08 -9.60
CA HIS A 56 7.59 23.43 -8.36
C HIS A 56 7.96 24.89 -8.31
N ALA A 57 8.64 25.38 -9.33
CA ALA A 57 9.11 26.75 -9.44
C ALA A 57 9.06 27.23 -10.89
N GLU A 58 9.15 28.54 -11.08
CA GLU A 58 9.23 29.19 -12.38
C GLU A 58 10.40 30.16 -12.41
N VAL A 59 11.18 30.12 -13.49
CA VAL A 59 12.22 31.11 -13.77
C VAL A 59 11.72 32.00 -14.89
N ARG A 60 11.62 33.32 -14.64
CA ARG A 60 11.09 34.29 -15.58
C ARG A 60 11.91 35.57 -15.59
N CYS A 61 11.96 36.23 -16.75
CA CYS A 61 12.62 37.52 -16.90
C CYS A 61 11.60 38.66 -16.86
N GLU A 62 11.76 39.59 -15.94
CA GLU A 62 10.96 40.82 -15.82
C GLU A 62 11.92 42.01 -15.86
N GLU A 63 11.63 42.96 -16.72
CA GLU A 63 12.43 44.21 -16.89
C GLU A 63 13.94 43.97 -17.08
N GLY A 64 14.33 42.86 -17.73
CA GLY A 64 15.73 42.52 -17.96
C GLY A 64 16.43 41.77 -16.82
N GLN A 65 15.75 41.58 -15.67
CA GLN A 65 16.23 40.84 -14.52
C GLN A 65 15.57 39.46 -14.45
N TRP A 66 16.34 38.40 -14.21
CA TRP A 66 15.82 37.05 -14.00
C TRP A 66 15.37 36.85 -12.56
N TRP A 67 14.24 36.17 -12.39
CA TRP A 67 13.64 35.84 -11.10
C TRP A 67 13.36 34.36 -11.01
N VAL A 68 13.54 33.78 -9.85
CA VAL A 68 13.00 32.47 -9.50
C VAL A 68 11.83 32.65 -8.53
N VAL A 69 10.71 31.99 -8.83
CA VAL A 69 9.46 32.07 -8.05
C VAL A 69 9.01 30.67 -7.67
N ASP A 70 8.77 30.44 -6.39
CA ASP A 70 8.15 29.21 -5.90
C ASP A 70 6.67 29.19 -6.25
N LEU A 71 6.19 28.09 -6.86
CA LEU A 71 4.79 27.94 -7.23
C LEU A 71 4.03 27.12 -6.20
N GLN A 72 4.10 27.54 -4.94
CA GLN A 72 3.49 26.87 -3.78
C GLN A 72 3.91 25.39 -3.70
N SER A 73 5.19 25.15 -3.85
CA SER A 73 5.75 23.81 -3.82
C SER A 73 5.62 23.20 -2.42
N ARG A 74 5.44 21.87 -2.36
CA ARG A 74 5.25 21.16 -1.09
C ARG A 74 6.44 21.31 -0.14
N ASN A 75 7.66 21.25 -0.67
CA ASN A 75 8.89 21.23 0.11
C ASN A 75 9.67 22.55 0.08
N GLY A 76 9.17 23.56 -0.64
CA GLY A 76 9.77 24.89 -0.76
C GLY A 76 10.94 24.92 -1.76
N THR A 77 11.22 26.13 -2.27
CA THR A 77 12.37 26.44 -3.15
C THR A 77 13.41 27.20 -2.32
N TYR A 78 14.69 26.87 -2.49
CA TYR A 78 15.78 27.49 -1.74
C TYR A 78 16.81 28.08 -2.72
N LEU A 79 17.21 29.33 -2.51
CA LEU A 79 18.27 30.00 -3.26
C LEU A 79 19.50 30.14 -2.36
N ASP A 80 20.63 29.52 -2.74
CA ASP A 80 21.89 29.51 -1.97
C ASP A 80 21.73 29.12 -0.48
N GLY A 81 20.72 28.28 -0.20
CA GLY A 81 20.40 27.75 1.14
C GLY A 81 19.30 28.49 1.89
N GLU A 82 18.84 29.64 1.41
CA GLU A 82 17.72 30.39 2.01
C GLU A 82 16.40 30.04 1.31
N ARG A 83 15.34 29.80 2.10
CA ARG A 83 13.99 29.52 1.54
C ARG A 83 13.40 30.79 0.95
N ILE A 84 12.89 30.69 -0.28
CA ILE A 84 12.33 31.82 -1.01
C ILE A 84 10.90 31.54 -1.48
N GLU A 85 10.09 32.59 -1.59
CA GLU A 85 8.86 32.60 -2.38
C GLU A 85 9.12 33.22 -3.76
N ARG A 86 9.96 34.27 -3.76
CA ARG A 86 10.43 34.94 -4.98
C ARG A 86 11.79 35.58 -4.69
N ALA A 87 12.76 35.38 -5.58
CA ALA A 87 14.06 36.01 -5.49
C ALA A 87 14.64 36.33 -6.87
N SER A 88 15.45 37.41 -6.96
CA SER A 88 16.21 37.72 -8.17
C SER A 88 17.37 36.74 -8.32
N LEU A 89 17.62 36.25 -9.54
CA LEU A 89 18.76 35.37 -9.82
C LEU A 89 20.03 36.19 -9.96
N PRO A 90 21.08 35.90 -9.19
CA PRO A 90 22.43 36.43 -9.41
C PRO A 90 23.03 35.87 -10.70
N SER A 91 24.18 36.38 -11.12
CA SER A 91 24.90 35.89 -12.30
C SER A 91 25.27 34.41 -12.23
N SER A 92 25.44 33.85 -11.03
CA SER A 92 25.58 32.41 -10.75
C SER A 92 25.04 32.10 -9.39
N CYS A 93 24.20 31.06 -9.28
CA CYS A 93 23.55 30.67 -8.01
C CYS A 93 23.20 29.18 -8.01
N LYS A 94 22.83 28.72 -6.83
CA LYS A 94 22.37 27.35 -6.58
C LYS A 94 20.91 27.41 -6.10
N VAL A 95 20.01 26.78 -6.87
CA VAL A 95 18.61 26.61 -6.47
C VAL A 95 18.36 25.15 -6.07
N GLU A 96 17.76 24.95 -4.91
CA GLU A 96 17.44 23.63 -4.37
C GLU A 96 15.95 23.42 -4.31
N LEU A 97 15.44 22.29 -4.83
CA LEU A 97 14.02 21.97 -4.91
C LEU A 97 13.61 21.08 -3.72
N GLY A 98 13.30 21.73 -2.59
CA GLY A 98 13.09 21.09 -1.29
C GLY A 98 14.39 20.90 -0.51
N GLN A 99 14.34 21.01 0.80
CA GLN A 99 15.52 20.87 1.66
C GLN A 99 16.16 19.47 1.50
N GLY A 100 17.43 19.41 1.07
CA GLY A 100 18.14 18.16 0.73
C GLY A 100 17.71 17.53 -0.60
N GLY A 101 16.93 18.24 -1.41
CA GLY A 101 16.44 17.79 -2.71
C GLY A 101 17.40 18.02 -3.87
N PRO A 102 16.92 17.89 -5.12
CA PRO A 102 17.68 18.17 -6.32
C PRO A 102 18.21 19.61 -6.36
N MET A 103 19.46 19.75 -6.78
CA MET A 103 20.15 21.03 -6.92
C MET A 103 20.22 21.45 -8.37
N LEU A 104 19.92 22.72 -8.63
CA LEU A 104 20.09 23.35 -9.93
C LEU A 104 21.19 24.40 -9.84
N TRP A 105 22.21 24.24 -10.64
CA TRP A 105 23.23 25.24 -10.81
C TRP A 105 22.80 26.14 -11.97
N ILE A 106 22.58 27.42 -11.70
CA ILE A 106 22.03 28.38 -12.65
C ILE A 106 23.09 29.48 -12.89
N SER A 107 23.31 29.80 -14.17
CA SER A 107 24.17 30.90 -14.57
C SER A 107 23.45 31.77 -15.61
N VAL A 108 23.51 33.07 -15.44
CA VAL A 108 22.91 34.07 -16.34
C VAL A 108 24.00 34.65 -17.22
N GLY A 109 23.81 34.55 -18.55
CA GLY A 109 24.70 35.15 -19.55
C GLY A 109 25.89 34.29 -19.99
N GLY A 110 26.16 33.14 -19.35
CA GLY A 110 27.26 32.26 -19.70
C GLY A 110 27.08 30.84 -19.12
N PRO A 111 27.90 29.87 -19.58
CA PRO A 111 27.82 28.48 -19.15
C PRO A 111 28.04 28.30 -17.64
N VAL A 112 27.36 27.29 -17.07
CA VAL A 112 27.39 27.00 -15.63
C VAL A 112 28.77 26.46 -15.23
N GLN A 113 29.45 27.17 -14.35
CA GLN A 113 30.63 26.68 -13.65
C GLN A 113 30.22 25.96 -12.40
N VAL A 114 30.12 24.63 -12.45
CA VAL A 114 29.88 23.80 -11.26
C VAL A 114 31.21 23.44 -10.67
N PRO A 115 31.50 23.71 -9.39
CA PRO A 115 32.75 23.30 -8.76
C PRO A 115 32.89 21.79 -8.86
N ASP A 116 33.95 21.33 -9.52
CA ASP A 116 34.29 19.89 -9.51
C ASP A 116 34.67 19.47 -8.09
N ARG A 117 34.37 18.19 -7.75
CA ARG A 117 34.95 17.60 -6.53
C ARG A 117 36.47 17.70 -6.60
N PRO A 118 37.16 17.97 -5.49
CA PRO A 118 38.60 17.93 -5.50
C PRO A 118 39.08 16.52 -5.79
N SER A 119 39.33 16.22 -7.06
CA SER A 119 40.24 15.18 -7.47
C SER A 119 41.57 15.88 -7.74
N ASP A 120 42.62 15.43 -7.05
CA ASP A 120 43.99 15.85 -7.27
C ASP A 120 44.27 16.31 -8.70
N LYS A 121 44.50 17.59 -8.90
CA LYS A 121 45.59 18.19 -9.68
C LYS A 121 45.36 19.69 -9.95
N THR A 122 46.27 20.45 -9.38
CA THR A 122 46.87 21.69 -9.90
C THR A 122 45.94 22.87 -10.25
N PHE A 123 45.70 23.74 -9.32
CA PHE A 123 45.40 25.15 -9.60
C PHE A 123 46.63 26.01 -9.34
N VAL A 124 47.21 26.51 -10.46
CA VAL A 124 48.14 27.66 -10.38
C VAL A 124 47.30 28.89 -10.67
N GLN A 125 46.95 29.61 -9.60
CA GLN A 125 46.57 31.02 -9.68
C GLN A 125 46.98 31.65 -8.36
N GLU A 126 47.74 32.72 -8.41
CA GLU A 126 48.23 33.45 -7.26
C GLU A 126 47.07 33.93 -6.37
N ALA A 127 46.79 33.10 -5.37
CA ALA A 127 46.03 33.52 -4.20
C ALA A 127 47.02 33.85 -3.09
N PRO A 128 46.69 34.74 -2.11
CA PRO A 128 47.59 35.04 -0.99
C PRO A 128 48.04 33.71 -0.36
N GLU A 129 49.35 33.62 -0.07
CA GLU A 129 50.07 32.40 0.33
C GLU A 129 49.21 31.50 1.20
N SER A 130 48.83 30.32 0.66
CA SER A 130 47.93 29.39 1.35
C SER A 130 48.64 28.92 2.64
N VAL A 131 47.86 28.63 3.67
CA VAL A 131 48.35 28.06 4.94
C VAL A 131 49.25 26.85 4.66
N THR A 132 49.01 26.10 3.61
CA THR A 132 49.84 24.97 3.14
C THR A 132 51.23 25.40 2.65
N GLN A 133 51.35 26.54 1.94
CA GLN A 133 52.65 27.09 1.53
C GLN A 133 53.41 27.68 2.71
N LEU A 134 52.71 28.30 3.65
CA LEU A 134 53.29 28.73 4.94
C LEU A 134 53.79 27.54 5.77
N VAL A 135 53.02 26.44 5.82
CA VAL A 135 53.41 25.19 6.49
C VAL A 135 54.65 24.58 5.81
N LYS A 136 54.67 24.50 4.48
CA LYS A 136 55.80 23.96 3.74
C LYS A 136 57.08 24.85 3.86
N LYS A 137 56.93 26.17 3.82
CA LYS A 137 57.99 27.11 4.10
C LYS A 137 58.52 26.99 5.53
N LEU A 138 57.65 26.71 6.50
CA LEU A 138 58.01 26.48 7.91
C LEU A 138 58.71 25.12 8.10
N GLU A 139 58.30 24.07 7.36
CA GLU A 139 59.02 22.78 7.37
C GLU A 139 60.41 22.87 6.73
N GLU A 140 60.55 23.57 5.60
CA GLU A 140 61.81 23.79 4.92
C GLU A 140 62.78 24.68 5.75
N THR A 141 62.24 25.62 6.58
CA THR A 141 63.05 26.47 7.47
C THR A 141 63.46 25.72 8.75
N GLN A 142 62.78 24.64 9.14
CA GLN A 142 63.20 23.78 10.25
C GLN A 142 64.45 22.94 9.93
N ASP A 143 64.67 22.61 8.67
CA ASP A 143 65.83 21.78 8.26
C ASP A 143 67.11 22.59 8.14
N THR A 144 67.06 23.93 8.08
CA THR A 144 68.22 24.82 7.96
C THR A 144 68.77 25.37 9.29
N GLY A 145 68.21 24.97 10.45
CA GLY A 145 68.78 25.25 11.77
C GLY A 145 68.68 26.70 12.29
N GLU A 146 68.15 27.66 11.51
CA GLU A 146 68.13 29.12 11.85
C GLU A 146 66.74 29.62 12.25
N GLY A 147 65.84 28.76 12.66
CA GLY A 147 64.51 29.17 13.16
C GLY A 147 64.54 29.66 14.61
N GLY A 148 64.36 30.97 14.82
CA GLY A 148 64.33 31.59 16.16
C GLY A 148 63.26 31.00 17.08
N ALA A 149 63.42 31.17 18.39
CA ALA A 149 62.54 30.64 19.44
C ALA A 149 61.03 30.92 19.21
N GLN A 150 60.68 32.02 18.54
CA GLN A 150 59.29 32.36 18.19
C GLN A 150 58.64 31.43 17.17
N THR A 151 59.39 30.98 16.16
CA THR A 151 58.86 30.04 15.11
C THR A 151 58.56 28.67 15.72
N ARG A 152 59.41 28.20 16.67
CA ARG A 152 59.18 26.94 17.39
C ARG A 152 57.94 27.00 18.31
N LEU A 153 57.71 28.15 18.97
CA LEU A 153 56.52 28.38 19.80
C LEU A 153 55.23 28.42 18.97
N TYR A 154 55.25 29.04 17.77
CA TYR A 154 54.09 29.06 16.83
C TYR A 154 53.78 27.67 16.30
N GLY A 155 54.77 26.87 15.89
CA GLY A 155 54.61 25.51 15.46
C GLY A 155 53.99 24.59 16.55
N GLN A 156 54.51 24.73 17.79
CA GLN A 156 53.93 23.98 18.92
C GLN A 156 52.50 24.42 19.31
N ALA A 157 52.19 25.71 19.19
CA ALA A 157 50.83 26.21 19.42
C ALA A 157 49.85 25.69 18.36
N MET A 158 50.22 25.70 17.08
CA MET A 158 49.40 25.18 15.99
C MET A 158 49.19 23.65 16.09
N GLN A 159 50.22 22.88 16.46
CA GLN A 159 50.06 21.45 16.70
C GLN A 159 49.15 21.15 17.88
N ARG A 160 49.16 21.98 18.93
CA ARG A 160 48.22 21.83 20.08
C ARG A 160 46.76 22.15 19.69
N ILE A 161 46.56 23.18 18.85
CA ILE A 161 45.23 23.59 18.38
C ILE A 161 44.64 22.50 17.46
N THR A 162 45.43 21.99 16.48
CA THR A 162 44.97 20.93 15.56
C THR A 162 44.71 19.61 16.29
N LYS A 163 45.57 19.21 17.26
CA LYS A 163 45.34 18.02 18.09
C LYS A 163 44.08 18.17 19.00
N ARG A 164 43.84 19.37 19.55
CA ARG A 164 42.67 19.62 20.37
C ARG A 164 41.39 19.61 19.55
N ARG A 165 41.43 20.17 18.32
CA ARG A 165 40.30 20.19 17.37
C ARG A 165 39.99 18.78 16.84
N SER A 166 41.01 17.98 16.51
CA SER A 166 40.85 16.57 16.09
C SER A 166 40.23 15.71 17.20
N ARG A 167 40.67 15.86 18.46
CA ARG A 167 40.08 15.15 19.61
C ARG A 167 38.61 15.53 19.82
N TRP A 168 38.27 16.81 19.67
CA TRP A 168 36.88 17.25 19.79
C TRP A 168 35.98 16.67 18.71
N TYR A 169 36.44 16.60 17.44
CA TYR A 169 35.74 15.94 16.38
C TYR A 169 35.54 14.42 16.66
N GLN A 170 36.55 13.75 17.17
CA GLN A 170 36.43 12.33 17.55
C GLN A 170 35.41 12.12 18.66
N VAL A 171 35.34 13.03 19.65
CA VAL A 171 34.33 13.00 20.71
C VAL A 171 32.92 13.22 20.13
N VAL A 172 32.75 14.22 19.26
CA VAL A 172 31.46 14.51 18.61
C VAL A 172 31.01 13.31 17.74
N ILE A 173 31.91 12.74 16.94
CA ILE A 173 31.62 11.54 16.13
C ILE A 173 31.24 10.36 17.05
N GLY A 174 31.93 10.19 18.17
CA GLY A 174 31.61 9.17 19.17
C GLY A 174 30.23 9.37 19.78
N ILE A 175 29.86 10.58 20.13
CA ILE A 175 28.52 10.91 20.68
C ILE A 175 27.42 10.68 19.63
N VAL A 176 27.64 11.13 18.39
CA VAL A 176 26.70 10.88 17.28
C VAL A 176 26.54 9.37 17.00
N GLY A 177 27.66 8.64 17.03
CA GLY A 177 27.65 7.18 16.90
C GLY A 177 26.85 6.51 18.02
N LEU A 178 27.04 6.93 19.26
CA LEU A 178 26.27 6.42 20.41
C LEU A 178 24.78 6.73 20.30
N LEU A 179 24.44 7.95 19.87
CA LEU A 179 23.03 8.34 19.63
C LEU A 179 22.38 7.50 18.54
N LEU A 180 23.10 7.23 17.44
CA LEU A 180 22.61 6.36 16.36
C LEU A 180 22.41 4.91 16.83
N VAL A 181 23.35 4.38 17.61
CA VAL A 181 23.20 3.05 18.21
C VAL A 181 22.03 3.01 19.19
N GLY A 182 21.88 4.05 20.03
CA GLY A 182 20.77 4.17 20.96
C GLY A 182 19.42 4.24 20.25
N THR A 183 19.30 5.04 19.19
CA THR A 183 18.05 5.13 18.40
C THR A 183 17.76 3.81 17.68
N ALA A 184 18.76 3.14 17.13
CA ALA A 184 18.61 1.83 16.52
C ALA A 184 18.16 0.76 17.51
N ALA A 185 18.71 0.77 18.73
CA ALA A 185 18.31 -0.14 19.81
C ALA A 185 16.86 0.08 20.26
N VAL A 186 16.45 1.35 20.40
CA VAL A 186 15.06 1.71 20.73
C VAL A 186 14.12 1.29 19.60
N ALA A 187 14.49 1.55 18.34
CA ALA A 187 13.69 1.13 17.19
C ALA A 187 13.55 -0.40 17.11
N TYR A 188 14.63 -1.13 17.37
CA TYR A 188 14.63 -2.59 17.42
C TYR A 188 13.74 -3.11 18.56
N TYR A 189 13.83 -2.52 19.75
CA TYR A 189 12.97 -2.88 20.88
C TYR A 189 11.48 -2.63 20.58
N GLN A 190 11.15 -1.49 19.98
CA GLN A 190 9.78 -1.18 19.56
C GLN A 190 9.28 -2.18 18.49
N TYR A 191 10.13 -2.52 17.54
CA TYR A 191 9.81 -3.54 16.53
C TYR A 191 9.49 -4.88 17.16
N GLN A 192 10.34 -5.37 18.08
CA GLN A 192 10.12 -6.61 18.82
C GLN A 192 8.80 -6.60 19.61
N LYS A 193 8.49 -5.48 20.25
CA LYS A 193 7.25 -5.29 21.02
C LYS A 193 6.02 -5.37 20.10
N ILE A 194 6.06 -4.75 18.93
CA ILE A 194 4.98 -4.77 17.95
C ILE A 194 4.77 -6.20 17.42
N GLU A 195 5.83 -6.93 17.11
CA GLU A 195 5.74 -8.33 16.66
C GLU A 195 5.15 -9.25 17.73
N ALA A 196 5.53 -9.08 18.99
CA ALA A 196 4.95 -9.82 20.09
C ALA A 196 3.45 -9.52 20.27
N LEU A 197 3.04 -8.27 20.15
CA LEU A 197 1.62 -7.89 20.20
C LEU A 197 0.83 -8.47 19.02
N ARG A 198 1.40 -8.49 17.81
CA ARG A 198 0.78 -9.11 16.64
C ARG A 198 0.58 -10.61 16.83
N ALA A 199 1.59 -11.30 17.32
CA ALA A 199 1.51 -12.72 17.61
C ALA A 199 0.39 -13.00 18.63
N THR A 200 0.34 -12.23 19.73
CA THR A 200 -0.70 -12.36 20.76
C THR A 200 -2.10 -12.07 20.22
N ALA A 201 -2.25 -11.03 19.37
CA ALA A 201 -3.52 -10.75 18.70
C ALA A 201 -3.94 -11.90 17.79
N GLY A 202 -3.00 -12.46 17.04
CA GLY A 202 -3.22 -13.66 16.24
C GLY A 202 -3.70 -14.85 17.08
N ASP A 203 -3.04 -15.13 18.20
CA ASP A 203 -3.41 -16.23 19.11
C ASP A 203 -4.84 -16.08 19.63
N ILE A 204 -5.23 -14.87 20.05
CA ILE A 204 -6.56 -14.58 20.55
C ILE A 204 -7.61 -14.75 19.43
N PHE A 205 -7.33 -14.22 18.24
CA PHE A 205 -8.21 -14.33 17.09
C PHE A 205 -8.48 -15.78 16.71
N TYR A 206 -7.46 -16.60 16.60
CA TYR A 206 -7.62 -18.00 16.23
C TYR A 206 -8.15 -18.86 17.38
N ALA A 207 -7.95 -18.46 18.64
CA ALA A 207 -8.69 -19.06 19.76
C ALA A 207 -10.18 -18.82 19.66
N MET A 208 -10.60 -17.58 19.33
CA MET A 208 -11.99 -17.25 19.07
C MET A 208 -12.57 -18.07 17.92
N LYS A 209 -11.84 -18.21 16.81
CA LYS A 209 -12.28 -19.04 15.67
C LYS A 209 -12.46 -20.50 16.01
N ARG A 210 -11.62 -21.08 16.88
CA ARG A 210 -11.82 -22.44 17.37
C ARG A 210 -13.08 -22.59 18.20
N VAL A 211 -13.39 -21.62 19.05
CA VAL A 211 -14.62 -21.64 19.86
C VAL A 211 -15.84 -21.45 18.97
N GLU A 212 -15.80 -20.57 17.98
CA GLU A 212 -16.85 -20.42 16.96
C GLU A 212 -17.17 -21.74 16.25
N LEU A 213 -16.12 -22.49 15.87
CA LEU A 213 -16.34 -23.82 15.27
C LEU A 213 -17.01 -24.78 16.21
N GLN A 214 -16.54 -24.86 17.45
CA GLN A 214 -17.16 -25.75 18.44
C GLN A 214 -18.63 -25.41 18.66
N VAL A 215 -18.97 -24.08 18.68
CA VAL A 215 -20.36 -23.63 18.75
C VAL A 215 -21.14 -24.10 17.52
N ALA A 216 -20.58 -23.89 16.32
CA ALA A 216 -21.25 -24.30 15.09
C ALA A 216 -21.49 -25.80 14.99
N GLN A 217 -20.54 -26.62 15.46
CA GLN A 217 -20.67 -28.07 15.53
C GLN A 217 -21.72 -28.51 16.57
N LEU A 218 -21.75 -27.86 17.74
CA LEU A 218 -22.78 -28.11 18.77
C LEU A 218 -24.15 -27.73 18.30
N GLU A 219 -24.32 -26.59 17.61
CA GLU A 219 -25.60 -26.14 17.05
C GLU A 219 -26.15 -27.14 16.02
N GLU A 220 -25.28 -27.74 15.20
CA GLU A 220 -25.69 -28.78 14.25
C GLU A 220 -26.13 -30.06 14.97
N LEU A 221 -25.45 -30.46 16.05
CA LEU A 221 -25.86 -31.59 16.90
C LEU A 221 -27.21 -31.34 17.62
N VAL A 222 -27.39 -30.14 18.17
CA VAL A 222 -28.66 -29.75 18.84
C VAL A 222 -29.81 -29.66 17.86
N ALA A 223 -29.59 -29.22 16.63
CA ALA A 223 -30.62 -29.21 15.60
C ALA A 223 -31.09 -30.61 15.24
N SER A 224 -30.28 -31.65 15.49
CA SER A 224 -30.64 -33.07 15.31
C SER A 224 -31.17 -33.77 16.55
N SER A 225 -30.92 -33.22 17.77
CA SER A 225 -31.35 -33.81 19.05
C SER A 225 -31.60 -32.71 20.09
N ALA A 226 -32.84 -32.49 20.51
CA ALA A 226 -33.20 -31.44 21.49
C ALA A 226 -32.75 -31.80 22.92
N GLN A 227 -31.47 -31.56 23.26
CA GLN A 227 -30.97 -31.77 24.62
C GLN A 227 -30.61 -30.44 25.32
N ALA A 228 -31.19 -30.20 26.52
CA ALA A 228 -31.04 -28.96 27.27
C ALA A 228 -29.61 -28.67 27.75
N LYS A 229 -28.77 -29.70 27.94
CA LYS A 229 -27.36 -29.57 28.39
C LYS A 229 -26.49 -28.94 27.34
N GLU A 230 -26.65 -29.34 26.09
CA GLU A 230 -25.91 -28.81 24.95
C GLU A 230 -26.25 -27.33 24.66
N MET A 231 -27.48 -26.89 24.95
CA MET A 231 -27.87 -25.48 24.85
C MET A 231 -27.10 -24.63 25.88
N GLN A 232 -26.88 -25.12 27.09
CA GLN A 232 -26.14 -24.41 28.13
C GLN A 232 -24.63 -24.26 27.75
N ASP A 233 -24.08 -25.30 27.15
CA ASP A 233 -22.70 -25.29 26.63
C ASP A 233 -22.54 -24.27 25.45
N ILE A 234 -23.51 -24.19 24.55
CA ILE A 234 -23.55 -23.19 23.47
C ILE A 234 -23.56 -21.78 24.06
N LEU A 235 -24.38 -21.49 25.04
CA LEU A 235 -24.47 -20.16 25.66
C LEU A 235 -23.16 -19.76 26.35
N SER A 236 -22.53 -20.68 27.07
CA SER A 236 -21.26 -20.44 27.74
C SER A 236 -20.13 -20.13 26.73
N LYS A 237 -20.06 -20.87 25.62
CA LYS A 237 -19.08 -20.66 24.54
C LYS A 237 -19.32 -19.36 23.77
N ARG A 238 -20.58 -18.94 23.58
CA ARG A 238 -20.88 -17.62 23.01
C ARG A 238 -20.41 -16.46 23.91
N GLN A 239 -20.46 -16.62 25.23
CA GLN A 239 -19.87 -15.65 26.17
C GLN A 239 -18.33 -15.62 26.07
N GLU A 240 -17.72 -16.80 25.93
CA GLU A 240 -16.27 -16.92 25.72
C GLU A 240 -15.84 -16.18 24.42
N ILE A 241 -16.56 -16.38 23.31
CA ILE A 241 -16.33 -15.67 22.04
C ILE A 241 -16.35 -14.15 22.26
N LYS A 242 -17.39 -13.60 22.90
CA LYS A 242 -17.49 -12.17 23.19
C LYS A 242 -16.33 -11.64 24.04
N SER A 243 -15.86 -12.42 25.00
CA SER A 243 -14.71 -12.05 25.82
C SER A 243 -13.42 -12.00 24.99
N LEU A 244 -13.22 -12.98 24.11
CA LEU A 244 -12.06 -13.04 23.22
C LEU A 244 -12.10 -11.91 22.18
N GLU A 245 -13.27 -11.61 21.63
CA GLU A 245 -13.49 -10.49 20.72
C GLU A 245 -13.11 -9.15 21.36
N SER A 246 -13.59 -8.89 22.58
CA SER A 246 -13.23 -7.68 23.31
C SER A 246 -11.73 -7.56 23.61
N LYS A 247 -11.06 -8.67 23.89
CA LYS A 247 -9.60 -8.71 24.06
C LYS A 247 -8.89 -8.43 22.75
N TYR A 248 -9.34 -9.04 21.66
CA TYR A 248 -8.80 -8.84 20.33
C TYR A 248 -8.90 -7.37 19.89
N ASP A 249 -10.06 -6.75 20.04
CA ASP A 249 -10.28 -5.34 19.71
C ASP A 249 -9.33 -4.39 20.49
N ARG A 250 -9.05 -4.74 21.74
CA ARG A 250 -8.04 -4.00 22.52
C ARG A 250 -6.66 -4.08 21.92
N PHE A 251 -6.21 -5.27 21.53
CA PHE A 251 -4.91 -5.46 20.87
C PHE A 251 -4.83 -4.78 19.51
N VAL A 252 -5.88 -4.85 18.71
CA VAL A 252 -5.99 -4.14 17.42
C VAL A 252 -5.81 -2.64 17.62
N LYS A 253 -6.42 -2.09 18.68
CA LYS A 253 -6.29 -0.67 19.06
C LYS A 253 -4.86 -0.34 19.55
N GLU A 254 -4.27 -1.17 20.40
CA GLU A 254 -2.90 -1.01 20.90
C GLU A 254 -1.85 -1.11 19.78
N LEU A 255 -2.09 -1.96 18.80
CA LEU A 255 -1.25 -2.08 17.59
C LEU A 255 -1.37 -0.88 16.65
N GLY A 256 -2.38 -0.02 16.85
CA GLY A 256 -2.64 1.11 15.96
C GLY A 256 -2.95 0.68 14.52
N LEU A 257 -3.54 -0.51 14.33
CA LEU A 257 -3.86 -1.03 12.99
C LEU A 257 -4.82 -0.12 12.22
N TYR A 258 -5.66 0.62 12.95
CA TYR A 258 -6.55 1.65 12.42
C TYR A 258 -6.07 3.06 12.83
N ASP A 259 -4.79 3.33 12.61
CA ASP A 259 -4.19 4.61 12.96
C ASP A 259 -4.82 5.75 12.11
N ALA A 260 -4.63 7.01 12.57
CA ALA A 260 -5.16 8.21 11.91
C ALA A 260 -4.59 8.41 10.49
N ASN A 261 -3.43 7.86 10.19
CA ASN A 261 -2.75 8.00 8.90
C ASN A 261 -3.16 6.92 7.87
N MET A 262 -3.93 5.88 8.30
CA MET A 262 -4.42 4.86 7.38
C MET A 262 -5.53 5.43 6.50
N SER A 263 -5.46 5.21 5.19
CA SER A 263 -6.49 5.62 4.26
C SER A 263 -7.83 4.94 4.59
N GLU A 264 -8.95 5.62 4.33
CA GLU A 264 -10.28 5.01 4.51
C GLU A 264 -10.45 3.77 3.62
N GLN A 265 -9.84 3.76 2.45
CA GLN A 265 -9.85 2.62 1.54
C GLN A 265 -9.14 1.40 2.14
N ASP A 266 -7.97 1.59 2.76
CA ASP A 266 -7.25 0.49 3.40
C ASP A 266 -8.00 -0.02 4.64
N ARG A 267 -8.65 0.88 5.40
CA ARG A 267 -9.54 0.49 6.52
C ARG A 267 -10.67 -0.42 6.06
N ALA A 268 -11.30 -0.10 4.92
CA ALA A 268 -12.35 -0.95 4.35
C ALA A 268 -11.82 -2.34 3.97
N VAL A 269 -10.59 -2.45 3.45
CA VAL A 269 -9.96 -3.75 3.16
C VAL A 269 -9.74 -4.57 4.43
N PHE A 270 -9.23 -3.96 5.50
CA PHE A 270 -9.05 -4.62 6.80
C PHE A 270 -10.38 -5.08 7.38
N HIS A 271 -11.40 -4.21 7.35
CA HIS A 271 -12.72 -4.52 7.84
C HIS A 271 -13.33 -5.74 7.12
N VAL A 272 -13.29 -5.74 5.79
CA VAL A 272 -13.83 -6.86 4.99
C VAL A 272 -13.03 -8.16 5.20
N ALA A 273 -11.70 -8.08 5.33
CA ALA A 273 -10.91 -9.26 5.67
C ALA A 273 -11.38 -9.88 7.00
N ARG A 274 -11.64 -9.05 8.03
CA ARG A 274 -12.20 -9.50 9.32
C ARG A 274 -13.59 -10.11 9.16
N LEU A 275 -14.46 -9.54 8.32
CA LEU A 275 -15.80 -10.09 8.05
C LEU A 275 -15.74 -11.48 7.42
N PHE A 276 -14.74 -11.74 6.60
CA PHE A 276 -14.44 -13.09 6.09
C PHE A 276 -13.64 -13.96 7.07
N GLY A 277 -13.44 -13.50 8.29
CA GLY A 277 -12.78 -14.28 9.34
C GLY A 277 -11.28 -14.38 9.21
N GLU A 278 -10.66 -13.38 8.58
CA GLU A 278 -9.21 -13.25 8.50
C GLU A 278 -8.67 -12.35 9.61
N CYS A 279 -7.51 -12.71 10.16
CA CYS A 279 -6.87 -11.90 11.19
C CYS A 279 -6.14 -10.71 10.58
N GLU A 280 -6.69 -9.50 10.75
CA GLU A 280 -6.08 -8.29 10.21
C GLU A 280 -4.69 -7.99 10.79
N ALA A 281 -4.40 -8.40 12.03
CA ALA A 281 -3.10 -8.21 12.65
C ALA A 281 -1.96 -8.98 11.96
N THR A 282 -2.29 -10.08 11.28
CA THR A 282 -1.33 -10.93 10.55
C THR A 282 -1.42 -10.79 9.04
N MET A 283 -2.28 -9.90 8.54
CA MET A 283 -2.49 -9.69 7.11
C MET A 283 -1.25 -9.10 6.43
N PRO A 284 -0.75 -9.68 5.35
CA PRO A 284 0.41 -9.15 4.63
C PRO A 284 0.05 -7.86 3.88
N LYS A 285 1.00 -6.93 3.80
CA LYS A 285 0.81 -5.65 3.08
C LYS A 285 0.50 -5.85 1.60
N GLU A 286 1.02 -6.90 1.01
CA GLU A 286 0.79 -7.28 -0.38
C GLU A 286 -0.69 -7.60 -0.66
N PHE A 287 -1.44 -8.05 0.36
CA PHE A 287 -2.87 -8.33 0.24
C PHE A 287 -3.66 -7.06 -0.10
N ILE A 288 -3.36 -5.94 0.56
CA ILE A 288 -4.01 -4.65 0.29
C ILE A 288 -3.74 -4.20 -1.15
N ALA A 289 -2.48 -4.32 -1.60
CA ALA A 289 -2.10 -3.95 -2.95
C ALA A 289 -2.84 -4.81 -3.99
N GLU A 290 -2.99 -6.10 -3.71
CA GLU A 290 -3.71 -7.02 -4.59
C GLU A 290 -5.21 -6.71 -4.63
N VAL A 291 -5.87 -6.51 -3.49
CA VAL A 291 -7.28 -6.09 -3.44
C VAL A 291 -7.50 -4.80 -4.24
N ASN A 292 -6.62 -3.81 -4.08
CA ASN A 292 -6.68 -2.55 -4.83
C ASN A 292 -6.57 -2.73 -6.35
N LYS A 293 -5.84 -3.75 -6.83
CA LYS A 293 -5.78 -4.12 -8.25
C LYS A 293 -7.15 -4.61 -8.75
N TYR A 294 -7.85 -5.43 -7.96
CA TYR A 294 -9.17 -5.94 -8.32
C TYR A 294 -10.28 -4.89 -8.16
N ILE A 295 -10.14 -3.94 -7.25
CA ILE A 295 -11.00 -2.75 -7.19
C ILE A 295 -10.90 -1.95 -8.51
N LYS A 296 -9.69 -1.75 -9.04
CA LYS A 296 -9.50 -1.10 -10.36
C LYS A 296 -10.16 -1.91 -11.49
N ARG A 297 -10.10 -3.24 -11.43
CA ARG A 297 -10.76 -4.12 -12.40
C ARG A 297 -12.28 -4.00 -12.36
N TRP A 298 -12.90 -3.87 -11.17
CA TRP A 298 -14.32 -3.58 -11.05
C TRP A 298 -14.69 -2.20 -11.59
N LYS A 299 -13.84 -1.20 -11.41
CA LYS A 299 -14.06 0.17 -11.95
C LYS A 299 -14.03 0.23 -13.48
N SER A 300 -13.41 -0.72 -14.14
CA SER A 300 -13.33 -0.74 -15.62
C SER A 300 -14.59 -1.30 -16.30
N THR A 301 -15.58 -1.72 -15.53
CA THR A 301 -16.83 -2.31 -16.06
C THR A 301 -18.03 -1.92 -15.22
N ASP A 302 -19.22 -1.90 -15.80
CA ASP A 302 -20.49 -1.67 -15.10
C ASP A 302 -21.06 -2.93 -14.43
N ARG A 303 -20.34 -4.06 -14.51
CA ARG A 303 -20.83 -5.36 -14.03
C ARG A 303 -21.24 -5.32 -12.57
N LEU A 304 -20.42 -4.75 -11.68
CA LEU A 304 -20.71 -4.67 -10.26
C LEU A 304 -21.98 -3.85 -9.99
N THR A 305 -22.04 -2.63 -10.53
CA THR A 305 -23.19 -1.72 -10.38
C THR A 305 -24.49 -2.34 -10.88
N ASN A 306 -24.45 -2.97 -12.07
CA ASN A 306 -25.62 -3.59 -12.66
C ASN A 306 -26.08 -4.82 -11.87
N SER A 307 -25.14 -5.61 -11.34
CA SER A 307 -25.45 -6.79 -10.55
C SER A 307 -26.05 -6.42 -9.20
N VAL A 308 -25.46 -5.45 -8.48
CA VAL A 308 -26.02 -4.97 -7.20
C VAL A 308 -27.41 -4.36 -7.40
N ARG A 309 -27.61 -3.58 -8.46
CA ARG A 309 -28.93 -3.03 -8.80
C ARG A 309 -29.96 -4.14 -9.07
N ARG A 310 -29.57 -5.20 -9.79
CA ARG A 310 -30.43 -6.39 -10.00
C ARG A 310 -30.81 -7.05 -8.67
N ALA A 311 -29.85 -7.24 -7.77
CA ALA A 311 -30.13 -7.84 -6.46
C ALA A 311 -31.11 -7.00 -5.63
N HIS A 312 -30.98 -5.68 -5.64
CA HIS A 312 -31.90 -4.77 -4.97
C HIS A 312 -33.30 -4.81 -5.59
N GLN A 313 -33.40 -4.72 -6.93
CA GLN A 313 -34.69 -4.72 -7.66
C GLN A 313 -35.52 -5.97 -7.41
N HIS A 314 -34.87 -7.12 -7.24
CA HIS A 314 -35.54 -8.40 -7.01
C HIS A 314 -35.64 -8.77 -5.51
N GLY A 315 -35.20 -7.93 -4.59
CA GLY A 315 -35.22 -8.21 -3.14
C GLY A 315 -34.27 -9.34 -2.71
N TYR A 316 -33.27 -9.67 -3.52
CA TYR A 316 -32.36 -10.79 -3.24
C TYR A 316 -31.44 -10.53 -2.06
N THR A 317 -31.03 -9.28 -1.84
CA THR A 317 -30.08 -8.89 -0.80
C THR A 317 -30.53 -9.34 0.59
N GLY A 318 -31.74 -8.97 0.99
CA GLY A 318 -32.27 -9.32 2.31
C GLY A 318 -32.45 -10.83 2.50
N THR A 319 -32.94 -11.54 1.47
CA THR A 319 -33.12 -13.00 1.53
C THR A 319 -31.79 -13.73 1.65
N ILE A 320 -30.80 -13.36 0.84
CA ILE A 320 -29.47 -13.98 0.92
C ILE A 320 -28.84 -13.69 2.29
N ALA A 321 -28.85 -12.42 2.73
CA ALA A 321 -28.28 -12.04 4.02
C ALA A 321 -28.91 -12.79 5.19
N SER A 322 -30.26 -12.85 5.26
CA SER A 322 -30.94 -13.55 6.32
C SER A 322 -30.71 -15.06 6.28
N THR A 323 -30.65 -15.65 5.07
CA THR A 323 -30.35 -17.08 4.91
C THR A 323 -28.94 -17.45 5.40
N MET A 324 -27.95 -16.60 5.11
CA MET A 324 -26.58 -16.77 5.63
C MET A 324 -26.53 -16.56 7.14
N PHE A 325 -27.12 -15.47 7.62
CA PHE A 325 -27.16 -15.15 9.06
C PHE A 325 -27.81 -16.25 9.90
N ASN A 326 -28.94 -16.82 9.44
CA ASN A 326 -29.64 -17.91 10.12
C ASN A 326 -28.82 -19.20 10.21
N ARG A 327 -27.70 -19.29 9.49
CA ARG A 327 -26.74 -20.41 9.55
C ARG A 327 -25.41 -20.02 10.18
N ASN A 328 -25.36 -18.88 10.87
CA ASN A 328 -24.12 -18.32 11.44
C ASN A 328 -23.00 -18.20 10.40
N LEU A 329 -23.35 -17.70 9.22
CA LEU A 329 -22.43 -17.39 8.14
C LEU A 329 -22.38 -15.88 7.90
N PRO A 330 -21.24 -15.30 7.55
CA PRO A 330 -21.16 -13.90 7.13
C PRO A 330 -22.13 -13.60 5.99
N PRO A 331 -22.95 -12.55 6.09
CA PRO A 331 -23.86 -12.16 5.01
C PRO A 331 -23.10 -11.79 3.73
N HIS A 332 -21.82 -11.45 3.85
CA HIS A 332 -20.92 -11.09 2.74
C HIS A 332 -20.67 -12.24 1.75
N PHE A 333 -21.04 -13.48 2.08
CA PHE A 333 -21.12 -14.54 1.06
C PHE A 333 -22.15 -14.25 -0.04
N PHE A 334 -22.96 -13.20 0.10
CA PHE A 334 -23.72 -12.57 -0.98
C PHE A 334 -22.88 -12.33 -2.25
N TYR A 335 -21.63 -11.93 -2.10
CA TYR A 335 -20.74 -11.68 -3.24
C TYR A 335 -20.29 -12.93 -3.99
N LEU A 336 -20.53 -14.14 -3.46
CA LEU A 336 -20.43 -15.37 -4.25
C LEU A 336 -21.46 -15.39 -5.38
N ALA A 337 -22.73 -15.12 -5.09
CA ALA A 337 -23.79 -15.09 -6.11
C ALA A 337 -23.55 -13.99 -7.17
N LEU A 338 -22.95 -12.86 -6.75
CA LEU A 338 -22.49 -11.82 -7.67
C LEU A 338 -21.42 -12.37 -8.63
N GLN A 339 -20.45 -13.08 -8.10
CA GLN A 339 -19.35 -13.60 -8.92
C GLN A 339 -19.80 -14.75 -9.82
N GLU A 340 -20.69 -15.62 -9.35
CA GLU A 340 -21.22 -16.76 -10.09
C GLU A 340 -22.10 -16.34 -11.27
N SER A 341 -23.07 -15.46 -11.06
CA SER A 341 -24.08 -15.14 -12.06
C SER A 341 -24.41 -13.67 -12.24
N GLY A 342 -23.82 -12.78 -11.39
CA GLY A 342 -24.30 -11.39 -11.28
C GLY A 342 -25.75 -11.31 -10.81
N PHE A 343 -26.16 -12.21 -9.94
CA PHE A 343 -27.53 -12.35 -9.41
C PHE A 343 -28.58 -12.69 -10.48
N ASP A 344 -28.19 -13.42 -11.51
CA ASP A 344 -29.15 -13.94 -12.49
C ASP A 344 -29.61 -15.35 -12.08
N ALA A 345 -30.86 -15.44 -11.61
CA ALA A 345 -31.43 -16.72 -11.19
C ALA A 345 -31.62 -17.71 -12.37
N LYS A 346 -31.57 -17.21 -13.61
CA LYS A 346 -31.71 -18.04 -14.83
C LYS A 346 -30.38 -18.25 -15.55
N ALA A 347 -29.26 -17.90 -14.94
CA ALA A 347 -27.95 -18.05 -15.54
C ALA A 347 -27.65 -19.53 -15.88
N ILE A 348 -27.05 -19.73 -17.04
CA ILE A 348 -26.55 -21.02 -17.49
C ILE A 348 -25.04 -20.83 -17.76
N GLY A 349 -24.22 -21.53 -16.98
CA GLY A 349 -22.79 -21.50 -17.09
C GLY A 349 -22.23 -22.46 -18.14
N PRO A 350 -20.93 -22.56 -18.28
CA PRO A 350 -20.28 -23.45 -19.23
C PRO A 350 -20.51 -24.92 -18.85
N MET A 351 -20.36 -25.80 -19.85
CA MET A 351 -20.33 -27.24 -19.62
C MET A 351 -19.09 -27.63 -18.84
N THR A 352 -19.26 -28.33 -17.74
CA THR A 352 -18.20 -28.91 -16.93
C THR A 352 -18.19 -30.43 -17.05
N ARG A 353 -17.18 -31.09 -16.47
CA ARG A 353 -17.16 -32.57 -16.37
C ARG A 353 -18.36 -33.13 -15.59
N MET A 354 -19.00 -32.33 -14.76
CA MET A 354 -20.13 -32.68 -13.90
C MET A 354 -21.48 -32.22 -14.49
N GLY A 355 -21.51 -31.67 -15.68
CA GLY A 355 -22.67 -31.09 -16.33
C GLY A 355 -22.69 -29.57 -16.31
N TYR A 356 -23.76 -28.95 -16.82
CA TYR A 356 -23.93 -27.51 -16.83
C TYR A 356 -24.14 -26.95 -15.41
N ALA A 357 -23.40 -25.94 -15.06
CA ALA A 357 -23.66 -25.13 -13.89
C ALA A 357 -24.89 -24.24 -14.18
N LYS A 358 -25.88 -24.20 -13.29
CA LYS A 358 -27.14 -23.48 -13.52
C LYS A 358 -27.61 -22.68 -12.30
N GLY A 359 -28.36 -21.63 -12.58
CA GLY A 359 -29.00 -20.78 -11.59
C GLY A 359 -28.06 -19.74 -10.94
N MET A 360 -28.58 -19.00 -9.99
CA MET A 360 -27.84 -17.90 -9.34
C MET A 360 -26.50 -18.34 -8.72
N TRP A 361 -26.45 -19.53 -8.16
CA TRP A 361 -25.33 -20.10 -7.41
C TRP A 361 -24.48 -21.07 -8.23
N GLN A 362 -24.78 -21.23 -9.51
CA GLN A 362 -24.05 -22.06 -10.48
C GLN A 362 -23.80 -23.51 -10.02
N PHE A 363 -24.83 -24.12 -9.42
CA PHE A 363 -24.76 -25.52 -9.02
C PHE A 363 -24.62 -26.46 -10.23
N VAL A 364 -23.67 -27.38 -10.18
CA VAL A 364 -23.60 -28.54 -11.09
C VAL A 364 -24.55 -29.65 -10.57
N PRO A 365 -25.05 -30.54 -11.42
CA PRO A 365 -26.08 -31.52 -11.04
C PRO A 365 -25.74 -32.41 -9.84
N PRO A 366 -24.53 -32.98 -9.69
CA PRO A 366 -24.20 -33.77 -8.50
C PRO A 366 -24.28 -32.95 -7.21
N THR A 367 -23.61 -31.78 -7.17
CA THR A 367 -23.60 -30.90 -6.00
C THR A 367 -25.02 -30.42 -5.66
N ALA A 368 -25.85 -30.12 -6.67
CA ALA A 368 -27.23 -29.75 -6.46
C ALA A 368 -28.00 -30.85 -5.70
N LYS A 369 -27.85 -32.12 -6.12
CA LYS A 369 -28.48 -33.26 -5.44
C LYS A 369 -28.01 -33.44 -4.02
N ASP A 370 -26.68 -33.31 -3.77
CA ASP A 370 -26.08 -33.43 -2.44
C ASP A 370 -26.66 -32.40 -1.46
N PHE A 371 -27.11 -31.25 -1.96
CA PHE A 371 -27.71 -30.18 -1.16
C PHE A 371 -29.23 -30.09 -1.34
N GLY A 372 -29.88 -31.17 -1.79
CA GLY A 372 -31.33 -31.33 -1.80
C GLY A 372 -32.07 -30.59 -2.90
N LEU A 373 -31.36 -30.11 -3.93
CA LEU A 373 -32.00 -29.59 -5.14
C LEU A 373 -32.26 -30.71 -6.13
N LYS A 374 -33.36 -30.61 -6.85
CA LYS A 374 -33.73 -31.54 -7.92
C LYS A 374 -33.36 -30.92 -9.29
N PRO A 375 -32.29 -31.38 -9.97
CA PRO A 375 -32.03 -30.98 -11.33
C PRO A 375 -33.16 -31.49 -12.26
N GLY A 376 -33.62 -30.67 -13.17
CA GLY A 376 -34.70 -30.99 -14.05
C GLY A 376 -34.29 -31.91 -15.24
N PRO A 377 -35.24 -32.32 -16.07
CA PRO A 377 -34.98 -33.19 -17.23
C PRO A 377 -33.95 -32.63 -18.20
N LEU A 378 -33.87 -31.29 -18.35
CA LEU A 378 -32.90 -30.63 -19.24
C LEU A 378 -31.55 -30.32 -18.57
N GLN A 379 -31.18 -31.03 -17.48
CA GLN A 379 -29.94 -30.77 -16.73
C GLN A 379 -28.66 -30.88 -17.59
N HIS A 380 -28.69 -31.63 -18.69
CA HIS A 380 -27.57 -31.86 -19.60
C HIS A 380 -27.55 -30.92 -20.81
N LEU A 381 -28.55 -30.01 -20.92
CA LEU A 381 -28.65 -29.05 -22.01
C LEU A 381 -28.40 -27.62 -21.49
N ALA A 382 -27.87 -26.76 -22.37
CA ALA A 382 -27.67 -25.35 -22.08
C ALA A 382 -28.99 -24.57 -22.23
N GLU A 383 -30.06 -25.04 -21.59
CA GLU A 383 -31.41 -24.51 -21.70
C GLU A 383 -32.01 -24.26 -20.32
N TYR A 384 -32.92 -23.28 -20.23
CA TYR A 384 -33.72 -23.03 -19.06
C TYR A 384 -34.77 -24.14 -18.90
N ASP A 385 -34.91 -24.62 -17.69
CA ASP A 385 -35.86 -25.68 -17.33
C ASP A 385 -36.62 -25.23 -16.07
N PRO A 386 -37.94 -25.00 -16.13
CA PRO A 386 -38.73 -24.58 -15.00
C PRO A 386 -38.80 -25.61 -13.86
N ASP A 387 -38.57 -26.90 -14.19
CA ASP A 387 -38.56 -27.99 -13.21
C ASP A 387 -37.20 -28.18 -12.53
N ASP A 388 -36.17 -27.49 -13.02
CA ASP A 388 -34.85 -27.52 -12.42
C ASP A 388 -34.74 -26.55 -11.23
N GLU A 389 -34.72 -27.11 -10.02
CA GLU A 389 -34.72 -26.32 -8.78
C GLU A 389 -33.48 -25.44 -8.60
N ARG A 390 -32.43 -25.61 -9.39
CA ARG A 390 -31.25 -24.73 -9.41
C ARG A 390 -31.60 -23.32 -9.87
N PHE A 391 -32.67 -23.15 -10.66
CA PHE A 391 -33.20 -21.86 -11.07
C PHE A 391 -34.16 -21.24 -10.03
N ASN A 392 -34.61 -22.02 -9.04
CA ASN A 392 -35.44 -21.49 -7.98
C ASN A 392 -34.58 -20.73 -6.97
N PHE A 393 -34.72 -19.41 -6.95
CA PHE A 393 -33.91 -18.53 -6.12
C PHE A 393 -33.87 -18.96 -4.64
N SER A 394 -35.04 -19.17 -4.03
CA SER A 394 -35.11 -19.48 -2.59
C SER A 394 -34.51 -20.83 -2.24
N LYS A 395 -34.84 -21.88 -3.04
CA LYS A 395 -34.30 -23.22 -2.82
C LYS A 395 -32.78 -23.26 -3.06
N ALA A 396 -32.33 -22.63 -4.14
CA ALA A 396 -30.91 -22.59 -4.49
C ALA A 396 -30.09 -21.78 -3.48
N THR A 397 -30.67 -20.69 -2.91
CA THR A 397 -30.01 -19.90 -1.86
C THR A 397 -29.90 -20.69 -0.56
N ASP A 398 -30.94 -21.43 -0.17
CA ASP A 398 -30.87 -22.32 0.99
C ASP A 398 -29.82 -23.43 0.81
N ALA A 399 -29.79 -24.07 -0.36
CA ALA A 399 -28.81 -25.08 -0.72
C ALA A 399 -27.38 -24.52 -0.70
N ALA A 400 -27.17 -23.30 -1.24
CA ALA A 400 -25.86 -22.62 -1.23
C ALA A 400 -25.38 -22.34 0.19
N ALA A 401 -26.28 -21.85 1.07
CA ALA A 401 -25.93 -21.62 2.45
C ALA A 401 -25.56 -22.92 3.18
N ARG A 402 -26.25 -24.05 2.91
CA ARG A 402 -25.84 -25.37 3.42
C ARG A 402 -24.48 -25.82 2.89
N TYR A 403 -24.21 -25.59 1.61
CA TYR A 403 -22.94 -25.94 1.00
C TYR A 403 -21.80 -25.11 1.60
N ILE A 404 -21.95 -23.79 1.70
CA ILE A 404 -20.99 -22.89 2.33
C ILE A 404 -20.77 -23.30 3.80
N LYS A 405 -21.84 -23.61 4.54
CA LYS A 405 -21.74 -24.07 5.94
C LYS A 405 -20.97 -25.38 6.06
N ARG A 406 -21.20 -26.35 5.15
CA ARG A 406 -20.39 -27.58 5.11
C ARG A 406 -18.91 -27.30 4.91
N ILE A 407 -18.55 -26.45 3.95
CA ILE A 407 -17.15 -26.07 3.73
C ILE A 407 -16.59 -25.37 4.97
N TYR A 408 -17.37 -24.47 5.55
CA TYR A 408 -16.99 -23.73 6.76
C TYR A 408 -16.72 -24.63 7.95
N LEU A 409 -17.33 -25.81 8.03
CA LEU A 409 -17.12 -26.82 9.07
C LEU A 409 -15.91 -27.75 8.79
N THR A 410 -15.21 -27.57 7.68
CA THR A 410 -13.99 -28.31 7.34
C THR A 410 -12.72 -27.60 7.81
N ASP A 411 -11.56 -28.13 7.44
CA ASP A 411 -10.25 -27.48 7.68
C ASP A 411 -10.11 -26.06 7.08
N ALA A 412 -11.00 -25.65 6.14
CA ALA A 412 -11.03 -24.31 5.55
C ALA A 412 -11.59 -23.23 6.49
N GLN A 413 -12.24 -23.60 7.58
CA GLN A 413 -12.94 -22.71 8.52
C GLN A 413 -12.07 -21.61 9.13
N ALA A 414 -10.77 -21.83 9.24
CA ALA A 414 -9.85 -20.82 9.77
C ALA A 414 -9.81 -19.55 8.92
N SER A 415 -10.32 -19.62 7.67
CA SER A 415 -10.28 -18.53 6.70
C SER A 415 -11.52 -18.58 5.79
N GLY A 416 -12.38 -17.58 5.85
CA GLY A 416 -13.51 -17.43 4.91
C GLY A 416 -13.06 -17.31 3.47
N LEU A 417 -11.84 -16.81 3.23
CA LEU A 417 -11.26 -16.74 1.89
C LEU A 417 -10.90 -18.14 1.36
N LEU A 418 -10.51 -19.06 2.23
CA LEU A 418 -10.35 -20.48 1.87
C LEU A 418 -11.69 -21.15 1.57
N VAL A 419 -12.76 -20.75 2.26
CA VAL A 419 -14.13 -21.20 1.96
C VAL A 419 -14.54 -20.73 0.57
N ILE A 420 -14.29 -19.47 0.20
CA ILE A 420 -14.53 -18.92 -1.14
C ILE A 420 -13.74 -19.68 -2.19
N ALA A 421 -12.45 -19.92 -1.96
CA ALA A 421 -11.61 -20.71 -2.85
C ALA A 421 -12.13 -22.15 -3.03
N SER A 422 -12.61 -22.76 -1.95
CA SER A 422 -13.19 -24.10 -1.95
C SER A 422 -14.49 -24.20 -2.76
N TYR A 423 -15.30 -23.14 -2.72
CA TYR A 423 -16.54 -23.08 -3.51
C TYR A 423 -16.25 -23.14 -5.01
N ASN A 424 -15.27 -22.37 -5.49
CA ASN A 424 -14.90 -22.32 -6.91
C ASN A 424 -14.08 -23.54 -7.37
N TRP A 425 -13.03 -23.89 -6.65
CA TRP A 425 -12.09 -24.95 -7.07
C TRP A 425 -12.48 -26.35 -6.60
N GLY A 426 -13.47 -26.43 -5.74
CA GLY A 426 -13.91 -27.65 -5.07
C GLY A 426 -13.19 -27.89 -3.73
N GLU A 427 -13.99 -28.21 -2.71
CA GLU A 427 -13.51 -28.40 -1.32
C GLU A 427 -12.39 -29.45 -1.22
N GLY A 428 -12.44 -30.53 -2.02
CA GLY A 428 -11.44 -31.59 -2.00
C GLY A 428 -10.03 -31.13 -2.41
N ASN A 429 -9.92 -30.19 -3.35
CA ASN A 429 -8.64 -29.64 -3.78
C ASN A 429 -8.03 -28.77 -2.68
N VAL A 430 -8.81 -27.85 -2.13
CA VAL A 430 -8.35 -26.93 -1.07
C VAL A 430 -8.04 -27.68 0.19
N THR A 431 -8.90 -28.61 0.63
CA THR A 431 -8.66 -29.44 1.83
C THR A 431 -7.38 -30.29 1.71
N ARG A 432 -7.08 -30.84 0.51
CA ARG A 432 -5.84 -31.57 0.26
C ARG A 432 -4.61 -30.71 0.48
N MET A 433 -4.65 -29.43 0.10
CA MET A 433 -3.55 -28.49 0.34
C MET A 433 -3.46 -28.09 1.81
N ILE A 434 -4.59 -27.78 2.44
CA ILE A 434 -4.63 -27.40 3.86
C ILE A 434 -4.07 -28.52 4.74
N LYS A 435 -4.34 -29.79 4.42
CA LYS A 435 -3.77 -30.94 5.15
C LYS A 435 -2.26 -31.06 5.07
N GLN A 436 -1.61 -30.43 4.09
CA GLN A 436 -0.15 -30.35 3.97
C GLN A 436 0.42 -29.13 4.72
N MET A 437 -0.41 -28.25 5.23
CA MET A 437 -0.02 -27.09 6.05
C MET A 437 0.06 -27.48 7.53
N PRO A 438 0.81 -26.73 8.36
CA PRO A 438 0.82 -26.96 9.81
C PRO A 438 -0.59 -27.00 10.38
N GLN A 439 -0.79 -27.77 11.45
CA GLN A 439 -2.13 -27.89 12.07
C GLN A 439 -2.56 -26.65 12.85
N ASN A 440 -1.65 -25.69 13.06
CA ASN A 440 -1.98 -24.43 13.69
C ASN A 440 -2.94 -23.62 12.79
N PRO A 441 -4.13 -23.18 13.26
CA PRO A 441 -5.05 -22.35 12.52
C PRO A 441 -4.44 -21.07 11.95
N GLN A 442 -3.47 -20.47 12.63
CA GLN A 442 -2.75 -19.27 12.16
C GLN A 442 -2.01 -19.49 10.84
N ASP A 443 -1.60 -20.72 10.57
CA ASP A 443 -0.93 -21.11 9.33
C ASP A 443 -1.90 -21.53 8.22
N ARG A 444 -3.21 -21.66 8.52
CA ARG A 444 -4.25 -22.16 7.62
C ARG A 444 -5.16 -21.02 7.14
N ASN A 445 -4.60 -20.07 6.41
CA ASN A 445 -5.31 -18.97 5.77
C ASN A 445 -4.91 -18.85 4.30
N LEU A 446 -5.62 -18.02 3.55
CA LEU A 446 -5.41 -17.89 2.10
C LEU A 446 -3.98 -17.48 1.76
N TRP A 447 -3.42 -16.47 2.42
CA TRP A 447 -2.07 -15.98 2.07
C TRP A 447 -0.96 -16.97 2.42
N GLN A 448 -1.12 -17.77 3.48
CA GLN A 448 -0.20 -18.85 3.78
C GLN A 448 -0.31 -19.99 2.76
N LEU A 449 -1.52 -20.27 2.29
CA LEU A 449 -1.73 -21.23 1.20
C LEU A 449 -1.07 -20.75 -0.10
N LEU A 450 -1.26 -19.48 -0.47
CA LEU A 450 -0.68 -18.89 -1.69
C LEU A 450 0.84 -18.81 -1.66
N LYS A 451 1.45 -18.67 -0.47
CA LYS A 451 2.92 -18.72 -0.31
C LYS A 451 3.50 -20.11 -0.57
N ARG A 452 2.75 -21.15 -0.29
CA ARG A 452 3.21 -22.56 -0.33
C ARG A 452 2.82 -23.30 -1.61
N PHE A 453 1.68 -22.95 -2.18
CA PHE A 453 1.09 -23.66 -3.31
C PHE A 453 0.68 -22.71 -4.42
N LYS A 454 0.77 -23.19 -5.66
CA LYS A 454 0.12 -22.55 -6.80
C LYS A 454 -1.32 -23.05 -6.90
N ILE A 455 -2.28 -22.14 -6.90
CA ILE A 455 -3.68 -22.43 -7.20
C ILE A 455 -3.99 -22.00 -8.64
N PRO A 456 -5.08 -22.50 -9.26
CA PRO A 456 -5.52 -22.00 -10.56
C PRO A 456 -5.70 -20.49 -10.55
N GLN A 457 -5.27 -19.81 -11.61
CA GLN A 457 -5.42 -18.36 -11.74
C GLN A 457 -6.89 -17.94 -11.68
N GLU A 458 -7.79 -18.75 -12.22
CA GLU A 458 -9.24 -18.54 -12.12
C GLU A 458 -9.71 -18.46 -10.67
N THR A 459 -9.27 -19.40 -9.81
CA THR A 459 -9.63 -19.39 -8.39
C THR A 459 -9.01 -18.22 -7.66
N TYR A 460 -7.76 -17.86 -7.97
CA TYR A 460 -7.12 -16.68 -7.44
C TYR A 460 -7.92 -15.41 -7.77
N ASP A 461 -8.24 -15.21 -9.06
CA ASP A 461 -9.03 -14.07 -9.51
C ASP A 461 -10.42 -14.06 -8.86
N TYR A 462 -11.05 -15.23 -8.73
CA TYR A 462 -12.36 -15.40 -8.12
C TYR A 462 -12.40 -14.88 -6.68
N VAL A 463 -11.44 -15.29 -5.86
CA VAL A 463 -11.36 -14.83 -4.46
C VAL A 463 -11.18 -13.32 -4.38
N PHE A 464 -10.21 -12.78 -5.11
CA PHE A 464 -9.90 -11.34 -5.05
C PHE A 464 -10.98 -10.47 -5.68
N LEU A 465 -11.72 -10.95 -6.68
CA LEU A 465 -12.91 -10.27 -7.22
C LEU A 465 -14.00 -10.16 -6.16
N ILE A 466 -14.26 -11.23 -5.41
CA ILE A 466 -15.26 -11.24 -4.33
C ILE A 466 -14.86 -10.30 -3.20
N VAL A 467 -13.60 -10.38 -2.72
CA VAL A 467 -13.11 -9.48 -1.68
C VAL A 467 -13.20 -8.02 -2.12
N ALA A 468 -12.75 -7.70 -3.32
CA ALA A 468 -12.80 -6.34 -3.84
C ALA A 468 -14.25 -5.83 -4.00
N ALA A 469 -15.19 -6.70 -4.44
CA ALA A 469 -16.60 -6.35 -4.52
C ALA A 469 -17.20 -6.08 -3.12
N ALA A 470 -16.83 -6.88 -2.12
CA ALA A 470 -17.25 -6.68 -0.74
C ALA A 470 -16.69 -5.35 -0.17
N VAL A 471 -15.40 -5.06 -0.41
CA VAL A 471 -14.78 -3.79 0.01
C VAL A 471 -15.47 -2.58 -0.63
N ILE A 472 -15.79 -2.64 -1.92
CA ILE A 472 -16.55 -1.58 -2.60
C ILE A 472 -17.95 -1.48 -1.99
N GLY A 473 -18.59 -2.62 -1.69
CA GLY A 473 -19.94 -2.68 -1.16
C GLY A 473 -20.13 -2.09 0.23
N GLU A 474 -19.09 -2.06 1.06
CA GLU A 474 -19.10 -1.41 2.38
C GLU A 474 -19.27 0.12 2.27
N ASN A 475 -18.60 0.74 1.31
CA ASN A 475 -18.74 2.16 1.03
C ASN A 475 -18.53 2.44 -0.47
N PRO A 476 -19.56 2.23 -1.30
CA PRO A 476 -19.44 2.36 -2.75
C PRO A 476 -18.95 3.74 -3.21
N GLN A 477 -19.38 4.81 -2.54
CA GLN A 477 -19.01 6.19 -2.88
C GLN A 477 -17.52 6.45 -2.66
N LEU A 478 -16.91 5.88 -1.61
CA LEU A 478 -15.47 5.96 -1.35
C LEU A 478 -14.63 5.44 -2.52
N PHE A 479 -15.19 4.49 -3.26
CA PHE A 479 -14.56 3.88 -4.42
C PHE A 479 -15.07 4.43 -5.76
N GLY A 480 -15.95 5.45 -5.75
CA GLY A 480 -16.47 6.11 -6.94
C GLY A 480 -17.60 5.34 -7.64
N PHE A 481 -18.32 4.47 -6.92
CA PHE A 481 -19.51 3.77 -7.41
C PHE A 481 -20.78 4.47 -6.95
N ASN A 482 -21.81 4.45 -7.81
CA ASN A 482 -23.10 5.07 -7.55
C ASN A 482 -24.19 3.99 -7.34
N PHE A 483 -24.12 3.33 -6.20
CA PHE A 483 -25.18 2.44 -5.70
C PHE A 483 -25.18 2.48 -4.16
N SER A 484 -26.29 2.09 -3.55
CA SER A 484 -26.40 1.99 -2.09
C SER A 484 -25.70 0.73 -1.57
N PRO A 485 -25.00 0.78 -0.41
CA PRO A 485 -24.45 -0.41 0.21
C PRO A 485 -25.49 -1.55 0.28
N PRO A 486 -25.13 -2.79 -0.08
CA PRO A 486 -26.01 -3.94 0.07
C PRO A 486 -26.39 -4.23 1.52
N PHE A 487 -25.48 -3.91 2.44
CA PHE A 487 -25.69 -4.06 3.88
C PHE A 487 -25.51 -2.70 4.55
N PRO A 488 -26.47 -2.25 5.38
CA PRO A 488 -26.39 -0.96 6.09
C PRO A 488 -25.46 -1.03 7.29
#